data_adf7deb6b54e659aed5476c226029bdf
#
_entry.id   adf7deb6b54e659aed5476c226029bdf
#
_cell.length_a   1.000
_cell.length_b   1.000
_cell.length_c   1.000
_cell.angle_alpha   90.00
_cell.angle_beta   90.00
_cell.angle_gamma   90.00
#
_symmetry.space_group_name_H-M   'P 1'
#
loop_
_entity.id
_entity.type
_entity.pdbx_description
1 polymer ?
#
loop_
_entity_poly.entity_id
_entity_poly.type
_entity_poly.pdbx_seq_one_letter_code
_entity_poly.pdbx_strand_id
1 'polypeptide(L)'
;PVFGGEAIVHLSADGKSASLTDDLLYDVQVDTTPTLSAAAAIRIAVTHYGCETCLTAKPKTDLWVMRVANRAPDVLVYRVQLRREDGSAETALPVYFIDAHTGAIEMNYNNLQSGTGLSLYSGTRTINTFYIYLNPSFPTYFMEDHIRKFAVYDGRNTENSIANFEDSDNKFNAPYQRAAVDAHLGTSKTLDYYKTTFNRNGLDGRGGPAYHYSRDGVTRMKSVRVHYGFKLNNGFWNGNEGDQGRGGRVVDGQEVSVVWLGREWTHALTQY
;
A
#
# COMPACT_ATOMS: atom_id res chain seq x y z
N PRO A 1 6.61 19.73 13.21
CA PRO A 1 6.83 19.25 11.85
C PRO A 1 5.74 19.75 10.90
N VAL A 2 6.05 19.73 9.61
CA VAL A 2 5.13 20.12 8.54
C VAL A 2 4.73 18.83 7.77
N PHE A 3 3.44 18.61 7.59
CA PHE A 3 2.94 17.44 6.88
C PHE A 3 3.21 17.58 5.37
N GLY A 4 3.87 16.59 4.79
CA GLY A 4 4.29 16.60 3.38
C GLY A 4 5.52 17.45 3.07
N GLY A 5 6.07 18.17 4.08
CA GLY A 5 7.28 18.97 3.88
C GLY A 5 8.54 18.12 4.07
N GLU A 6 9.17 17.74 2.98
CA GLU A 6 10.41 16.95 2.99
C GLU A 6 11.50 17.58 2.12
N ALA A 7 12.74 17.40 2.53
CA ALA A 7 13.92 17.70 1.72
C ALA A 7 14.83 16.47 1.71
N ILE A 8 15.17 16.00 0.52
CA ILE A 8 16.04 14.82 0.33
C ILE A 8 17.34 15.28 -0.33
N VAL A 9 18.44 15.10 0.39
CA VAL A 9 19.79 15.35 -0.16
C VAL A 9 20.32 14.07 -0.77
N HIS A 10 20.55 14.08 -2.06
CA HIS A 10 21.17 12.98 -2.79
C HIS A 10 22.68 13.25 -2.89
N LEU A 11 23.49 12.33 -2.40
CA LEU A 11 24.94 12.41 -2.47
C LEU A 11 25.47 11.44 -3.52
N SER A 12 26.45 11.86 -4.32
CA SER A 12 27.21 10.94 -5.17
C SER A 12 28.00 9.94 -4.30
N ALA A 13 28.33 8.78 -4.88
CA ALA A 13 29.04 7.72 -4.17
C ALA A 13 30.42 8.18 -3.64
N ASP A 14 31.06 9.16 -4.27
CA ASP A 14 32.32 9.76 -3.87
C ASP A 14 32.15 11.00 -2.94
N GLY A 15 30.92 11.38 -2.63
CA GLY A 15 30.59 12.50 -1.77
C GLY A 15 30.92 13.89 -2.35
N LYS A 16 31.31 13.99 -3.62
CA LYS A 16 31.76 15.25 -4.21
C LYS A 16 30.65 16.08 -4.83
N SER A 17 29.52 15.49 -5.10
CA SER A 17 28.35 16.20 -5.60
C SER A 17 27.12 15.89 -4.76
N ALA A 18 26.26 16.89 -4.63
CA ALA A 18 24.98 16.77 -3.96
C ALA A 18 23.88 17.38 -4.84
N SER A 19 22.73 16.75 -4.89
CA SER A 19 21.49 17.35 -5.38
C SER A 19 20.41 17.33 -4.32
N LEU A 20 19.48 18.27 -4.39
CA LEU A 20 18.39 18.40 -3.44
C LEU A 20 17.06 18.15 -4.18
N THR A 21 16.25 17.26 -3.66
CA THR A 21 14.81 17.21 -3.95
C THR A 21 14.11 17.90 -2.80
N ASP A 22 13.37 18.96 -3.09
CA ASP A 22 12.77 19.84 -2.12
C ASP A 22 11.25 19.88 -2.33
N ASP A 23 10.51 19.48 -1.32
CA ASP A 23 9.05 19.56 -1.21
C ASP A 23 8.65 20.33 0.07
N LEU A 24 9.50 21.30 0.47
CA LEU A 24 9.26 22.13 1.63
C LEU A 24 8.12 23.11 1.39
N LEU A 25 7.35 23.37 2.43
CA LEU A 25 6.39 24.46 2.43
C LEU A 25 7.08 25.75 2.85
N TYR A 26 7.19 26.68 1.91
CA TYR A 26 7.67 28.04 2.16
C TYR A 26 6.52 28.93 2.61
N ASP A 27 6.84 30.00 3.32
CA ASP A 27 5.88 31.01 3.78
C ASP A 27 4.76 30.46 4.68
N VAL A 28 5.09 29.50 5.55
CA VAL A 28 4.16 28.93 6.53
C VAL A 28 3.74 30.01 7.53
N GLN A 29 2.45 30.33 7.55
CA GLN A 29 1.85 31.27 8.51
C GLN A 29 0.76 30.54 9.31
N VAL A 30 1.07 30.20 10.56
CA VAL A 30 0.15 29.49 11.44
C VAL A 30 0.39 29.90 12.90
N ASP A 31 -0.70 30.04 13.66
CA ASP A 31 -0.60 30.08 15.12
C ASP A 31 -0.23 28.71 15.64
N THR A 32 0.94 28.61 16.27
CA THR A 32 1.48 27.34 16.80
C THR A 32 1.02 27.05 18.23
N THR A 33 0.17 27.89 18.82
CA THR A 33 -0.36 27.70 20.17
C THR A 33 -1.74 27.06 20.11
N PRO A 34 -1.88 25.76 20.39
CA PRO A 34 -3.17 25.10 20.26
C PRO A 34 -4.17 25.58 21.30
N THR A 35 -5.42 25.80 20.91
CA THR A 35 -6.54 26.11 21.81
C THR A 35 -7.12 24.83 22.43
N LEU A 36 -7.14 23.72 21.66
CA LEU A 36 -7.54 22.42 22.16
C LEU A 36 -6.39 21.72 22.88
N SER A 37 -6.74 20.92 23.88
CA SER A 37 -5.77 19.99 24.48
C SER A 37 -5.61 18.73 23.62
N ALA A 38 -4.45 18.09 23.72
CA ALA A 38 -4.19 16.77 23.09
C ALA A 38 -5.26 15.72 23.48
N ALA A 39 -5.72 15.74 24.72
CA ALA A 39 -6.77 14.84 25.19
C ALA A 39 -8.12 15.13 24.52
N ALA A 40 -8.43 16.37 24.21
CA ALA A 40 -9.65 16.73 23.47
C ALA A 40 -9.58 16.22 22.03
N ALA A 41 -8.44 16.39 21.36
CA ALA A 41 -8.23 15.87 20.01
C ALA A 41 -8.35 14.33 19.96
N ILE A 42 -7.76 13.63 20.93
CA ILE A 42 -7.92 12.17 21.04
C ILE A 42 -9.40 11.79 21.19
N ARG A 43 -10.17 12.47 22.04
CA ARG A 43 -11.60 12.18 22.19
C ARG A 43 -12.37 12.37 20.89
N ILE A 44 -12.07 13.43 20.14
CA ILE A 44 -12.71 13.68 18.83
C ILE A 44 -12.42 12.50 17.88
N ALA A 45 -11.15 12.09 17.76
CA ALA A 45 -10.77 10.96 16.92
C ALA A 45 -11.46 9.65 17.32
N VAL A 46 -11.46 9.33 18.61
CA VAL A 46 -12.07 8.11 19.13
C VAL A 46 -13.58 8.11 18.94
N THR A 47 -14.25 9.24 19.19
CA THR A 47 -15.70 9.40 18.95
C THR A 47 -16.04 9.20 17.48
N HIS A 48 -15.27 9.80 16.57
CA HIS A 48 -15.50 9.63 15.13
C HIS A 48 -15.22 8.18 14.68
N TYR A 49 -14.20 7.54 15.24
CA TYR A 49 -13.90 6.13 14.97
C TYR A 49 -15.02 5.18 15.43
N GLY A 50 -15.75 5.56 16.46
CA GLY A 50 -16.94 4.84 16.90
C GLY A 50 -16.71 3.62 17.80
N CYS A 51 -15.46 3.31 18.16
CA CYS A 51 -15.17 2.18 19.03
C CYS A 51 -13.91 2.44 19.89
N GLU A 52 -14.12 2.89 21.12
CA GLU A 52 -13.04 3.08 22.08
C GLU A 52 -12.52 1.75 22.64
N THR A 53 -13.44 0.85 22.97
CA THR A 53 -13.12 -0.43 23.63
C THR A 53 -12.43 -1.44 22.72
N CYS A 54 -12.46 -1.24 21.39
CA CYS A 54 -11.76 -2.10 20.43
C CYS A 54 -10.31 -1.66 20.15
N LEU A 55 -9.87 -0.53 20.71
CA LEU A 55 -8.49 -0.09 20.56
C LEU A 55 -7.54 -1.01 21.32
N THR A 56 -6.53 -1.51 20.62
CA THR A 56 -5.52 -2.44 21.19
C THR A 56 -4.31 -1.73 21.76
N ALA A 57 -4.22 -0.41 21.61
CA ALA A 57 -3.19 0.43 22.19
C ALA A 57 -3.74 1.82 22.54
N LYS A 58 -3.05 2.50 23.46
CA LYS A 58 -3.38 3.90 23.79
C LYS A 58 -3.15 4.78 22.54
N PRO A 59 -4.09 5.69 22.23
CA PRO A 59 -3.90 6.67 21.16
C PRO A 59 -2.62 7.47 21.33
N LYS A 60 -1.93 7.75 20.23
CA LYS A 60 -0.76 8.64 20.18
C LYS A 60 -1.16 9.94 19.50
N THR A 61 -0.58 11.06 19.94
CA THR A 61 -0.83 12.35 19.31
C THR A 61 0.39 13.25 19.36
N ASP A 62 0.58 14.02 18.30
CA ASP A 62 1.62 15.02 18.13
C ASP A 62 1.08 16.19 17.29
N LEU A 63 1.71 17.37 17.41
CA LEU A 63 1.33 18.56 16.66
C LEU A 63 2.09 18.63 15.33
N TRP A 64 1.34 18.97 14.28
CA TRP A 64 1.83 19.19 12.93
C TRP A 64 1.27 20.46 12.34
N VAL A 65 1.98 21.05 11.39
CA VAL A 65 1.45 22.08 10.49
C VAL A 65 1.03 21.40 9.21
N MET A 66 -0.15 21.74 8.70
CA MET A 66 -0.69 21.15 7.48
C MET A 66 -1.20 22.25 6.55
N ARG A 67 -0.83 22.18 5.27
CA ARG A 67 -1.44 22.96 4.21
C ARG A 67 -2.64 22.19 3.67
N VAL A 68 -3.82 22.76 3.85
CA VAL A 68 -5.05 22.21 3.26
C VAL A 68 -5.20 22.80 1.86
N ALA A 69 -5.31 21.94 0.86
CA ALA A 69 -5.43 22.35 -0.54
C ALA A 69 -6.56 23.38 -0.72
N ASN A 70 -6.26 24.47 -1.42
CA ASN A 70 -7.17 25.59 -1.69
C ASN A 70 -7.69 26.35 -0.45
N ARG A 71 -7.04 26.22 0.71
CA ARG A 71 -7.37 26.93 1.93
C ARG A 71 -6.13 27.65 2.48
N ALA A 72 -6.23 28.93 2.71
CA ALA A 72 -5.28 29.73 3.48
C ALA A 72 -6.00 30.26 4.74
N PRO A 73 -5.30 30.38 5.88
CA PRO A 73 -3.89 30.05 6.14
C PRO A 73 -3.66 28.54 6.37
N ASP A 74 -2.36 28.17 6.51
CA ASP A 74 -1.98 26.84 6.98
C ASP A 74 -2.58 26.57 8.37
N VAL A 75 -2.85 25.30 8.69
CA VAL A 75 -3.51 24.92 9.94
C VAL A 75 -2.57 24.18 10.87
N LEU A 76 -2.63 24.49 12.16
CA LEU A 76 -2.05 23.66 13.20
C LEU A 76 -3.01 22.51 13.49
N VAL A 77 -2.52 21.27 13.42
CA VAL A 77 -3.34 20.08 13.63
C VAL A 77 -2.71 19.14 14.65
N TYR A 78 -3.55 18.47 15.41
CA TYR A 78 -3.15 17.27 16.12
C TYR A 78 -3.24 16.08 15.17
N ARG A 79 -2.13 15.42 14.91
CA ARG A 79 -2.13 14.09 14.31
C ARG A 79 -2.40 13.07 15.41
N VAL A 80 -3.57 12.43 15.37
CA VAL A 80 -3.97 11.40 16.32
C VAL A 80 -3.93 10.04 15.63
N GLN A 81 -3.18 9.11 16.20
CA GLN A 81 -3.04 7.74 15.70
C GLN A 81 -3.77 6.78 16.63
N LEU A 82 -4.73 6.07 16.10
CA LEU A 82 -5.44 4.98 16.76
C LEU A 82 -4.89 3.63 16.30
N ARG A 83 -5.10 2.59 17.09
CA ARG A 83 -4.64 1.25 16.74
C ARG A 83 -5.66 0.21 17.20
N ARG A 84 -6.20 -0.54 16.23
CA ARG A 84 -6.99 -1.74 16.42
C ARG A 84 -6.33 -2.88 15.65
N GLU A 85 -5.53 -3.68 16.34
CA GLU A 85 -4.88 -4.87 15.78
C GLU A 85 -5.32 -6.09 16.58
N ASP A 86 -6.59 -6.45 16.43
CA ASP A 86 -7.24 -7.56 17.13
C ASP A 86 -7.31 -8.84 16.29
N GLY A 87 -6.75 -8.82 15.09
CA GLY A 87 -6.77 -9.94 14.14
C GLY A 87 -8.12 -10.14 13.44
N SER A 88 -9.11 -9.27 13.72
CA SER A 88 -10.40 -9.29 13.02
C SER A 88 -10.33 -8.65 11.64
N ALA A 89 -11.38 -8.80 10.85
CA ALA A 89 -11.53 -8.12 9.56
C ALA A 89 -11.61 -6.59 9.70
N GLU A 90 -11.83 -6.08 10.91
CA GLU A 90 -11.94 -4.66 11.22
C GLU A 90 -10.64 -4.10 11.81
N THR A 91 -9.53 -4.87 11.77
CA THR A 91 -8.19 -4.37 12.09
C THR A 91 -7.93 -3.07 11.33
N ALA A 92 -7.48 -2.03 12.06
CA ALA A 92 -7.30 -0.70 11.49
C ALA A 92 -6.22 0.08 12.24
N LEU A 93 -5.55 0.97 11.53
CA LEU A 93 -4.59 1.95 12.06
C LEU A 93 -5.02 3.38 11.68
N PRO A 94 -6.16 3.86 12.18
CA PRO A 94 -6.68 5.17 11.78
C PRO A 94 -5.75 6.30 12.22
N VAL A 95 -5.55 7.25 11.31
CA VAL A 95 -4.83 8.50 11.55
C VAL A 95 -5.79 9.65 11.28
N TYR A 96 -5.88 10.57 12.22
CA TYR A 96 -6.69 11.77 12.14
C TYR A 96 -5.81 13.00 12.22
N PHE A 97 -6.11 13.99 11.42
CA PHE A 97 -5.57 15.33 11.53
C PHE A 97 -6.71 16.26 11.97
N ILE A 98 -6.61 16.75 13.18
CA ILE A 98 -7.66 17.51 13.86
C ILE A 98 -7.14 18.92 14.09
N ASP A 99 -7.83 19.92 13.54
CA ASP A 99 -7.52 21.34 13.75
C ASP A 99 -7.38 21.62 15.26
N ALA A 100 -6.21 22.11 15.65
CA ALA A 100 -5.85 22.32 17.05
C ALA A 100 -6.55 23.52 17.69
N HIS A 101 -7.26 24.34 16.91
CA HIS A 101 -8.04 25.47 17.39
C HIS A 101 -9.54 25.17 17.40
N THR A 102 -10.05 24.57 16.34
CA THR A 102 -11.50 24.37 16.14
C THR A 102 -12.00 22.99 16.48
N GLY A 103 -11.12 21.97 16.43
CA GLY A 103 -11.49 20.56 16.58
C GLY A 103 -12.08 19.95 15.31
N ALA A 104 -12.07 20.64 14.19
CA ALA A 104 -12.49 20.08 12.91
C ALA A 104 -11.55 18.95 12.48
N ILE A 105 -12.11 17.87 11.92
CA ILE A 105 -11.32 16.80 11.30
C ILE A 105 -10.97 17.25 9.88
N GLU A 106 -9.74 17.70 9.68
CA GLU A 106 -9.27 18.20 8.40
C GLU A 106 -8.97 17.04 7.43
N MET A 107 -8.48 15.91 7.98
CA MET A 107 -8.19 14.71 7.22
C MET A 107 -8.23 13.49 8.13
N ASN A 108 -8.63 12.36 7.60
CA ASN A 108 -8.42 11.06 8.23
C ASN A 108 -8.18 9.97 7.18
N TYR A 109 -7.42 8.96 7.53
CA TYR A 109 -7.20 7.78 6.71
C TYR A 109 -6.84 6.58 7.58
N ASN A 110 -7.00 5.38 7.03
CA ASN A 110 -6.51 4.17 7.66
C ASN A 110 -5.08 3.89 7.18
N ASN A 111 -4.12 3.98 8.10
CA ASN A 111 -2.71 3.69 7.81
C ASN A 111 -2.40 2.18 7.81
N LEU A 112 -3.41 1.35 7.93
CA LEU A 112 -3.26 -0.08 7.70
C LEU A 112 -3.08 -0.28 6.19
N GLN A 113 -1.90 -0.68 5.78
CA GLN A 113 -1.59 -1.03 4.40
C GLN A 113 -2.14 -2.42 4.06
N SER A 114 -3.41 -2.63 4.34
CA SER A 114 -4.15 -3.84 3.99
C SER A 114 -5.55 -3.46 3.53
N GLY A 115 -5.94 -4.10 2.45
CA GLY A 115 -7.29 -4.07 1.92
C GLY A 115 -7.90 -5.45 1.92
N THR A 116 -9.06 -5.58 1.29
CA THR A 116 -9.68 -6.86 1.02
C THR A 116 -9.74 -7.13 -0.48
N GLY A 117 -9.63 -8.39 -0.84
CA GLY A 117 -9.79 -8.82 -2.22
C GLY A 117 -10.69 -10.05 -2.32
N LEU A 118 -11.56 -10.07 -3.33
CA LEU A 118 -12.37 -11.24 -3.64
C LEU A 118 -11.58 -12.17 -4.56
N SER A 119 -11.10 -13.27 -3.99
CA SER A 119 -10.38 -14.34 -4.70
C SER A 119 -11.32 -15.15 -5.61
N LEU A 120 -10.79 -15.76 -6.65
CA LEU A 120 -11.52 -16.72 -7.48
C LEU A 120 -11.87 -18.01 -6.71
N TYR A 121 -10.97 -18.44 -5.81
CA TYR A 121 -11.05 -19.77 -5.19
C TYR A 121 -11.23 -19.75 -3.68
N SER A 122 -10.87 -18.64 -3.02
CA SER A 122 -10.76 -18.60 -1.56
C SER A 122 -11.75 -17.65 -0.89
N GLY A 123 -12.68 -17.04 -1.64
CA GLY A 123 -13.59 -16.02 -1.13
C GLY A 123 -12.85 -14.71 -0.80
N THR A 124 -13.43 -13.89 0.06
CA THR A 124 -12.80 -12.62 0.45
C THR A 124 -11.59 -12.87 1.36
N ARG A 125 -10.49 -12.22 1.04
CA ARG A 125 -9.22 -12.31 1.78
C ARG A 125 -8.65 -10.93 2.04
N THR A 126 -7.93 -10.81 3.14
CA THR A 126 -7.09 -9.64 3.42
C THR A 126 -5.84 -9.72 2.55
N ILE A 127 -5.50 -8.63 1.88
CA ILE A 127 -4.30 -8.45 1.07
C ILE A 127 -3.60 -7.17 1.50
N ASN A 128 -2.28 -7.12 1.40
CA ASN A 128 -1.56 -5.88 1.59
C ASN A 128 -1.76 -4.98 0.38
N THR A 129 -1.95 -3.71 0.65
CA THR A 129 -2.20 -2.69 -0.38
C THR A 129 -1.36 -1.47 -0.06
N PHE A 130 -1.12 -0.64 -1.04
CA PHE A 130 -0.45 0.63 -0.87
C PHE A 130 -1.40 1.77 -1.23
N TYR A 131 -1.34 2.83 -0.46
CA TYR A 131 -2.19 4.00 -0.64
C TYR A 131 -1.35 5.21 -1.02
N ILE A 132 -1.78 5.93 -2.05
CA ILE A 132 -1.22 7.23 -2.41
C ILE A 132 -2.29 8.29 -2.27
N TYR A 133 -1.91 9.36 -1.61
CA TYR A 133 -2.74 10.53 -1.44
C TYR A 133 -2.49 11.53 -2.58
N LEU A 134 -3.00 11.22 -3.77
CA LEU A 134 -2.92 12.12 -4.92
C LEU A 134 -4.00 13.20 -4.89
N ASN A 135 -5.15 12.91 -4.27
CA ASN A 135 -6.27 13.82 -4.13
C ASN A 135 -7.08 13.45 -2.88
N PRO A 136 -7.34 14.40 -1.95
CA PRO A 136 -8.12 14.16 -0.73
C PRO A 136 -9.51 13.55 -0.97
N SER A 137 -10.10 13.90 -2.10
CA SER A 137 -11.46 13.45 -2.45
C SER A 137 -11.51 12.08 -3.13
N PHE A 138 -10.36 11.55 -3.56
CA PHE A 138 -10.29 10.29 -4.31
C PHE A 138 -9.08 9.46 -3.84
N PRO A 139 -9.22 8.74 -2.74
CA PRO A 139 -8.20 7.79 -2.31
C PRO A 139 -7.97 6.76 -3.41
N THR A 140 -6.72 6.42 -3.67
CA THR A 140 -6.37 5.37 -4.62
C THR A 140 -5.47 4.36 -3.94
N TYR A 141 -5.95 3.14 -3.88
CA TYR A 141 -5.22 1.99 -3.34
C TYR A 141 -4.68 1.15 -4.47
N PHE A 142 -3.47 0.63 -4.28
CA PHE A 142 -2.76 -0.20 -5.24
C PHE A 142 -2.50 -1.58 -4.67
N MET A 143 -2.49 -2.60 -5.52
CA MET A 143 -2.21 -3.97 -5.11
C MET A 143 -0.69 -4.19 -4.97
N GLU A 144 -0.11 -3.51 -3.99
CA GLU A 144 1.31 -3.51 -3.66
C GLU A 144 1.53 -3.96 -2.21
N ASP A 145 2.43 -4.91 -2.00
CA ASP A 145 2.86 -5.36 -0.67
C ASP A 145 4.24 -4.80 -0.34
N HIS A 146 4.27 -3.70 0.40
CA HIS A 146 5.52 -3.05 0.82
C HIS A 146 6.31 -3.83 1.87
N ILE A 147 5.66 -4.77 2.59
CA ILE A 147 6.33 -5.62 3.57
C ILE A 147 7.20 -6.67 2.86
N ARG A 148 6.64 -7.32 1.82
CA ARG A 148 7.34 -8.35 1.03
C ARG A 148 7.97 -7.80 -0.24
N LYS A 149 7.73 -6.51 -0.53
CA LYS A 149 8.24 -5.76 -1.69
C LYS A 149 7.87 -6.43 -3.01
N PHE A 150 6.59 -6.59 -3.26
CA PHE A 150 6.06 -7.01 -4.55
C PHE A 150 4.77 -6.27 -4.90
N ALA A 151 4.47 -6.20 -6.19
CA ALA A 151 3.25 -5.62 -6.72
C ALA A 151 2.63 -6.55 -7.76
N VAL A 152 1.30 -6.52 -7.86
CA VAL A 152 0.57 -7.26 -8.87
C VAL A 152 0.07 -6.30 -9.94
N TYR A 153 0.35 -6.62 -11.20
CA TYR A 153 0.04 -5.79 -12.36
C TYR A 153 -0.89 -6.51 -13.34
N ASP A 154 -1.63 -5.71 -14.10
CA ASP A 154 -2.51 -6.16 -15.17
C ASP A 154 -1.79 -6.10 -16.52
N GLY A 155 -1.58 -7.25 -17.15
CA GLY A 155 -1.03 -7.37 -18.51
C GLY A 155 -2.03 -7.01 -19.61
N ARG A 156 -3.30 -6.74 -19.29
CA ARG A 156 -4.35 -6.34 -20.25
C ARG A 156 -4.45 -7.25 -21.48
N ASN A 157 -4.15 -8.54 -21.28
CA ASN A 157 -4.09 -9.57 -22.33
C ASN A 157 -3.08 -9.31 -23.44
N THR A 158 -2.02 -8.59 -23.12
CA THR A 158 -0.85 -8.35 -23.99
C THR A 158 0.43 -8.75 -23.27
N GLU A 159 1.51 -8.94 -24.04
CA GLU A 159 2.83 -9.26 -23.49
C GLU A 159 3.57 -8.01 -22.98
N ASN A 160 3.19 -6.85 -23.46
CA ASN A 160 3.92 -5.60 -23.25
C ASN A 160 3.24 -4.62 -22.27
N SER A 161 2.02 -4.92 -21.83
CA SER A 161 1.32 -4.03 -20.89
C SER A 161 1.68 -4.37 -19.45
N ILE A 162 1.87 -3.33 -18.65
CA ILE A 162 1.99 -3.38 -17.21
C ILE A 162 1.18 -2.23 -16.63
N ALA A 163 -0.01 -2.53 -16.13
CA ALA A 163 -0.92 -1.55 -15.54
C ALA A 163 -1.14 -1.88 -14.06
N ASN A 164 -1.36 -0.87 -13.24
CA ASN A 164 -1.68 -1.11 -11.84
C ASN A 164 -3.12 -1.61 -11.69
N PHE A 165 -3.34 -2.42 -10.67
CA PHE A 165 -4.67 -2.61 -10.11
C PHE A 165 -4.92 -1.49 -9.11
N GLU A 166 -5.95 -0.71 -9.37
CA GLU A 166 -6.35 0.47 -8.60
C GLU A 166 -7.74 0.26 -8.02
N ASP A 167 -7.97 0.77 -6.82
CA ASP A 167 -9.25 0.72 -6.15
C ASP A 167 -9.44 1.95 -5.26
N SER A 168 -10.68 2.45 -5.16
CA SER A 168 -10.96 3.67 -4.40
C SER A 168 -11.41 3.41 -2.97
N ASP A 169 -11.93 2.23 -2.66
CA ASP A 169 -12.44 1.87 -1.33
C ASP A 169 -11.61 0.76 -0.65
N ASN A 170 -10.47 0.38 -1.26
CA ASN A 170 -9.58 -0.68 -0.79
C ASN A 170 -10.23 -2.07 -0.75
N LYS A 171 -11.20 -2.31 -1.66
CA LYS A 171 -11.90 -3.59 -1.81
C LYS A 171 -11.80 -4.10 -3.23
N PHE A 172 -10.74 -4.80 -3.53
CA PHE A 172 -10.46 -5.39 -4.84
C PHE A 172 -11.43 -6.54 -5.16
N ASN A 173 -12.69 -6.21 -5.48
CA ASN A 173 -13.77 -7.18 -5.66
C ASN A 173 -14.36 -7.22 -7.07
N ALA A 174 -13.90 -6.34 -7.96
CA ALA A 174 -14.32 -6.35 -9.35
C ALA A 174 -13.89 -7.66 -10.05
N PRO A 175 -14.68 -8.19 -10.97
CA PRO A 175 -14.41 -9.47 -11.65
C PRO A 175 -12.99 -9.57 -12.21
N TYR A 176 -12.49 -8.50 -12.84
CA TYR A 176 -11.14 -8.49 -13.43
C TYR A 176 -10.01 -8.44 -12.40
N GLN A 177 -10.28 -8.02 -11.15
CA GLN A 177 -9.28 -7.97 -10.07
C GLN A 177 -9.08 -9.33 -9.39
N ARG A 178 -10.00 -10.26 -9.54
CA ARG A 178 -10.00 -11.50 -8.75
C ARG A 178 -8.79 -12.39 -9.00
N ALA A 179 -8.34 -12.51 -10.24
CA ALA A 179 -7.10 -13.23 -10.56
C ALA A 179 -5.87 -12.58 -9.91
N ALA A 180 -5.84 -11.25 -9.85
CA ALA A 180 -4.78 -10.51 -9.19
C ALA A 180 -4.78 -10.72 -7.67
N VAL A 181 -5.96 -10.84 -7.05
CA VAL A 181 -6.08 -11.20 -5.63
C VAL A 181 -5.47 -12.57 -5.35
N ASP A 182 -5.74 -13.56 -6.19
CA ASP A 182 -5.14 -14.88 -6.06
C ASP A 182 -3.62 -14.85 -6.26
N ALA A 183 -3.16 -14.08 -7.24
CA ALA A 183 -1.74 -13.85 -7.48
C ALA A 183 -1.05 -13.22 -6.27
N HIS A 184 -1.67 -12.21 -5.68
CA HIS A 184 -1.17 -11.56 -4.46
C HIS A 184 -1.08 -12.55 -3.29
N LEU A 185 -2.13 -13.33 -3.06
CA LEU A 185 -2.17 -14.32 -2.00
C LEU A 185 -1.11 -15.41 -2.18
N GLY A 186 -1.00 -15.95 -3.39
CA GLY A 186 -0.01 -16.97 -3.72
C GLY A 186 1.42 -16.49 -3.52
N THR A 187 1.73 -15.29 -4.02
CA THR A 187 3.04 -14.65 -3.86
C THR A 187 3.37 -14.42 -2.39
N SER A 188 2.43 -13.83 -1.64
CA SER A 188 2.61 -13.58 -0.19
C SER A 188 2.92 -14.87 0.55
N LYS A 189 2.12 -15.91 0.33
CA LYS A 189 2.29 -17.22 0.99
C LYS A 189 3.61 -17.88 0.65
N THR A 190 4.03 -17.82 -0.61
CA THR A 190 5.30 -18.39 -1.05
C THR A 190 6.48 -17.66 -0.40
N LEU A 191 6.50 -16.33 -0.45
CA LEU A 191 7.57 -15.53 0.17
C LEU A 191 7.65 -15.77 1.68
N ASP A 192 6.51 -15.81 2.38
CA ASP A 192 6.47 -16.11 3.81
C ASP A 192 6.98 -17.51 4.14
N TYR A 193 6.58 -18.51 3.36
CA TYR A 193 7.05 -19.89 3.54
C TYR A 193 8.57 -19.99 3.46
N TYR A 194 9.18 -19.41 2.42
CA TYR A 194 10.64 -19.45 2.28
C TYR A 194 11.35 -18.63 3.36
N LYS A 195 10.76 -17.51 3.77
CA LYS A 195 11.31 -16.69 4.87
C LYS A 195 11.26 -17.43 6.20
N THR A 196 10.14 -18.05 6.54
CA THR A 196 9.93 -18.69 7.84
C THR A 196 10.62 -20.05 7.94
N THR A 197 10.61 -20.83 6.85
CA THR A 197 11.15 -22.20 6.84
C THR A 197 12.66 -22.23 6.59
N PHE A 198 13.15 -21.36 5.71
CA PHE A 198 14.55 -21.41 5.28
C PHE A 198 15.33 -20.12 5.61
N ASN A 199 14.72 -19.19 6.35
CA ASN A 199 15.27 -17.84 6.63
C ASN A 199 15.69 -17.09 5.35
N ARG A 200 15.04 -17.38 4.23
CA ARG A 200 15.33 -16.78 2.93
C ARG A 200 14.42 -15.58 2.68
N ASN A 201 14.99 -14.39 2.67
CA ASN A 201 14.28 -13.15 2.46
C ASN A 201 14.30 -12.78 0.97
N GLY A 202 13.13 -12.81 0.31
CA GLY A 202 12.99 -12.51 -1.12
C GLY A 202 13.62 -13.56 -2.03
N LEU A 203 13.75 -13.23 -3.32
CA LEU A 203 14.24 -14.18 -4.34
C LEU A 203 15.73 -14.46 -4.21
N ASP A 204 16.52 -13.43 -3.90
CA ASP A 204 17.98 -13.48 -3.76
C ASP A 204 18.47 -13.75 -2.32
N GLY A 205 17.56 -13.99 -1.39
CA GLY A 205 17.87 -14.15 0.04
C GLY A 205 18.15 -12.82 0.78
N ARG A 206 18.17 -11.68 0.08
CA ARG A 206 18.49 -10.36 0.62
C ARG A 206 17.34 -9.35 0.51
N GLY A 207 16.15 -9.82 0.13
CA GLY A 207 14.96 -9.01 -0.04
C GLY A 207 14.62 -8.60 -1.48
N GLY A 208 15.54 -8.86 -2.42
CA GLY A 208 15.39 -8.65 -3.86
C GLY A 208 15.32 -9.95 -4.66
N PRO A 209 15.70 -9.91 -5.94
CA PRO A 209 15.78 -8.70 -6.75
C PRO A 209 14.42 -8.05 -6.93
N ALA A 210 14.41 -6.75 -7.24
CA ALA A 210 13.21 -5.98 -7.48
C ALA A 210 13.50 -4.94 -8.58
N TYR A 211 12.72 -4.98 -9.66
CA TYR A 211 13.03 -4.26 -10.90
C TYR A 211 12.11 -3.07 -11.14
N HIS A 212 10.87 -3.13 -10.68
CA HIS A 212 9.90 -2.06 -10.85
C HIS A 212 9.87 -1.14 -9.63
N TYR A 213 9.55 0.12 -9.85
CA TYR A 213 9.29 1.04 -8.76
C TYR A 213 7.82 0.96 -8.34
N SER A 214 7.59 0.94 -7.04
CA SER A 214 6.28 1.21 -6.45
C SER A 214 5.76 2.58 -6.87
N ARG A 215 4.50 2.81 -6.64
CA ARG A 215 3.87 4.12 -6.86
C ARG A 215 4.42 5.23 -5.95
N ASP A 216 5.17 4.91 -4.91
CA ASP A 216 5.93 5.89 -4.12
C ASP A 216 7.15 6.45 -4.86
N GLY A 217 7.52 5.87 -6.02
CA GLY A 217 8.66 6.28 -6.82
C GLY A 217 10.03 5.89 -6.25
N VAL A 218 10.07 5.30 -5.07
CA VAL A 218 11.31 4.99 -4.33
C VAL A 218 11.49 3.50 -4.08
N THR A 219 10.45 2.83 -3.60
CA THR A 219 10.53 1.42 -3.23
C THR A 219 10.57 0.54 -4.47
N ARG A 220 11.61 -0.30 -4.55
CA ARG A 220 11.68 -1.29 -5.63
C ARG A 220 10.87 -2.52 -5.30
N MET A 221 10.10 -2.99 -6.27
CA MET A 221 9.14 -4.08 -6.15
C MET A 221 9.49 -5.23 -7.09
N LYS A 222 9.30 -6.46 -6.61
CA LYS A 222 9.14 -7.63 -7.47
C LYS A 222 7.82 -7.50 -8.20
N SER A 223 7.75 -7.86 -9.45
CA SER A 223 6.50 -7.79 -10.18
C SER A 223 5.89 -9.17 -10.43
N VAL A 224 4.59 -9.21 -10.28
CA VAL A 224 3.74 -10.32 -10.67
C VAL A 224 2.74 -9.76 -11.65
N ARG A 225 2.63 -10.33 -12.82
CA ARG A 225 1.71 -9.86 -13.84
C ARG A 225 0.66 -10.94 -14.12
N VAL A 226 -0.61 -10.58 -13.99
CA VAL A 226 -1.73 -11.41 -14.42
C VAL A 226 -2.30 -10.90 -15.75
N HIS A 227 -3.16 -11.66 -16.39
CA HIS A 227 -3.69 -11.36 -17.73
C HIS A 227 -2.58 -11.12 -18.77
N TYR A 228 -1.50 -11.88 -18.66
CA TYR A 228 -0.39 -11.83 -19.60
C TYR A 228 -0.72 -12.56 -20.91
N GLY A 229 -0.49 -11.90 -22.03
CA GLY A 229 -0.72 -12.47 -23.36
C GLY A 229 -2.20 -12.71 -23.68
N PHE A 230 -2.47 -13.16 -24.91
CA PHE A 230 -3.80 -13.45 -25.37
C PHE A 230 -4.09 -14.96 -25.27
N LYS A 231 -5.05 -15.35 -24.42
CA LYS A 231 -5.45 -16.76 -24.19
C LYS A 231 -4.29 -17.67 -23.76
N LEU A 232 -3.26 -17.12 -23.15
CA LEU A 232 -2.15 -17.93 -22.64
C LEU A 232 -2.63 -18.70 -21.40
N ASN A 233 -2.54 -20.03 -21.46
CA ASN A 233 -2.84 -20.91 -20.33
C ASN A 233 -1.53 -21.43 -19.71
N ASN A 234 -0.72 -20.53 -19.19
CA ASN A 234 0.53 -20.86 -18.54
C ASN A 234 0.94 -19.75 -17.54
N GLY A 235 1.83 -20.09 -16.64
CA GLY A 235 2.56 -19.15 -15.79
C GLY A 235 4.04 -19.47 -15.91
N PHE A 236 4.90 -18.46 -15.88
CA PHE A 236 6.33 -18.63 -15.96
C PHE A 236 7.07 -17.47 -15.27
N TRP A 237 8.32 -17.76 -14.97
CA TRP A 237 9.28 -16.75 -14.52
C TRP A 237 10.20 -16.38 -15.69
N ASN A 238 10.26 -15.10 -16.03
CA ASN A 238 11.08 -14.62 -17.17
C ASN A 238 12.48 -14.14 -16.76
N GLY A 239 12.88 -14.34 -15.53
CA GLY A 239 14.15 -13.87 -14.97
C GLY A 239 14.03 -12.56 -14.20
N ASN A 240 13.02 -11.75 -14.46
CA ASN A 240 12.77 -10.46 -13.84
C ASN A 240 11.42 -10.38 -13.13
N GLU A 241 10.42 -11.05 -13.65
CA GLU A 241 9.05 -11.00 -13.16
C GLU A 241 8.31 -12.32 -13.36
N GLY A 242 7.32 -12.57 -12.52
CA GLY A 242 6.43 -13.70 -12.66
C GLY A 242 5.26 -13.33 -13.57
N ASP A 243 5.26 -13.87 -14.77
CA ASP A 243 4.21 -13.68 -15.76
C ASP A 243 3.18 -14.81 -15.70
N GLN A 244 1.90 -14.44 -15.71
CA GLN A 244 0.79 -15.37 -15.69
C GLN A 244 -0.20 -15.04 -16.79
N GLY A 245 -0.41 -16.01 -17.66
CA GLY A 245 -1.42 -15.91 -18.68
C GLY A 245 -2.84 -16.07 -18.14
N ARG A 246 -3.80 -15.84 -18.98
CA ARG A 246 -5.18 -16.29 -18.75
C ARG A 246 -5.22 -17.80 -18.76
N GLY A 247 -5.64 -18.41 -17.66
CA GLY A 247 -6.03 -19.80 -17.66
C GLY A 247 -7.09 -20.05 -18.73
N GLY A 248 -6.78 -20.94 -19.68
CA GLY A 248 -7.59 -21.15 -20.85
C GLY A 248 -8.92 -21.85 -20.58
N ARG A 249 -9.87 -21.23 -20.06
CA ARG A 249 -11.30 -21.42 -20.25
C ARG A 249 -12.05 -20.33 -19.50
N VAL A 250 -12.67 -19.45 -20.24
CA VAL A 250 -13.71 -18.59 -19.69
C VAL A 250 -14.92 -19.50 -19.43
N VAL A 251 -15.19 -19.82 -18.18
CA VAL A 251 -16.45 -20.41 -17.75
C VAL A 251 -17.23 -19.28 -17.09
N ASP A 252 -18.35 -18.91 -17.66
CA ASP A 252 -19.24 -17.85 -17.17
C ASP A 252 -18.56 -16.47 -16.95
N GLY A 253 -17.69 -16.05 -17.87
CA GLY A 253 -16.98 -14.77 -17.77
C GLY A 253 -15.86 -14.72 -16.73
N GLN A 254 -15.50 -15.84 -16.13
CA GLN A 254 -14.44 -15.92 -15.10
C GLN A 254 -13.16 -16.53 -15.63
N GLU A 255 -12.05 -15.91 -15.31
CA GLU A 255 -10.72 -16.37 -15.68
C GLU A 255 -10.17 -17.35 -14.62
N VAL A 256 -9.63 -18.46 -15.10
CA VAL A 256 -9.05 -19.50 -14.25
C VAL A 256 -7.54 -19.53 -14.46
N SER A 257 -6.76 -18.96 -13.53
CA SER A 257 -5.32 -19.27 -13.48
C SER A 257 -4.69 -18.93 -12.14
N VAL A 258 -4.58 -19.90 -11.26
CA VAL A 258 -3.82 -19.72 -10.00
C VAL A 258 -2.97 -20.93 -9.61
N VAL A 259 -3.15 -22.05 -10.25
CA VAL A 259 -2.46 -23.31 -9.87
C VAL A 259 -0.93 -23.23 -10.04
N TRP A 260 -0.42 -22.31 -10.83
CA TRP A 260 0.99 -22.20 -11.22
C TRP A 260 1.84 -21.25 -10.38
N LEU A 261 1.25 -20.33 -9.63
CA LEU A 261 1.96 -19.30 -8.90
C LEU A 261 3.03 -19.83 -7.93
N GLY A 262 2.64 -20.76 -7.07
CA GLY A 262 3.56 -21.32 -6.10
C GLY A 262 4.74 -22.03 -6.75
N ARG A 263 4.51 -22.69 -7.89
CA ARG A 263 5.55 -23.37 -8.65
C ARG A 263 6.55 -22.39 -9.27
N GLU A 264 6.05 -21.35 -9.95
CA GLU A 264 6.93 -20.42 -10.66
C GLU A 264 7.74 -19.53 -9.69
N TRP A 265 7.15 -19.12 -8.58
CA TRP A 265 7.90 -18.47 -7.50
C TRP A 265 8.93 -19.41 -6.85
N THR A 266 8.60 -20.68 -6.72
CA THR A 266 9.57 -21.69 -6.25
C THR A 266 10.72 -21.82 -7.23
N HIS A 267 10.46 -21.86 -8.54
CA HIS A 267 11.51 -21.82 -9.57
C HIS A 267 12.37 -20.58 -9.45
N ALA A 268 11.78 -19.40 -9.35
CA ALA A 268 12.51 -18.16 -9.17
C ALA A 268 13.41 -18.19 -7.92
N LEU A 269 12.87 -18.71 -6.80
CA LEU A 269 13.61 -18.85 -5.55
C LEU A 269 14.75 -19.88 -5.60
N THR A 270 14.68 -20.86 -6.48
CA THR A 270 15.74 -21.89 -6.63
C THR A 270 16.80 -21.55 -7.66
N GLN A 271 16.56 -20.53 -8.51
CA GLN A 271 17.52 -20.07 -9.52
C GLN A 271 18.52 -19.02 -8.99
N TYR A 272 18.22 -18.39 -7.85
CA TYR A 272 19.08 -17.44 -7.16
C TYR A 272 19.65 -18.06 -5.87
#